data_2fc4c99c352f1b918d8d966bf005dfb6
#
_entry.id   2fc4c99c352f1b918d8d966bf005dfb6
#
_cell.length_a   1.000
_cell.length_b   1.000
_cell.length_c   1.000
_cell.angle_alpha   90.00
_cell.angle_beta   90.00
_cell.angle_gamma   90.00
#
_symmetry.space_group_name_H-M   'P 1'
#
loop_
_entity.id
_entity.type
_entity.pdbx_description
1 polymer ?
#
loop_
_entity_poly.entity_id
_entity_poly.type
_entity_poly.pdbx_seq_one_letter_code
_entity_poly.pdbx_strand_id
1 'polypeptide(L)'
;MSYSILVIVFAIFLFAGIASVFLLVFPSLPLMFIIALIFGFIDKFQHLTTSNIIILAALAIASIVIDYLAGLIGAKVGGASREAIILGIVGLIIGLIIFPPFGSAIGLFLGILASEILHFKDIKKALKSATGGLLGTLAGTAIQFVLAILFLILFIIFALK
;
A
#
# COMPACT_ATOMS: atom_id res chain seq x y z
N MET A 1 31.93 -9.00 9.00
CA MET A 1 31.42 -8.43 7.75
C MET A 1 31.60 -6.91 7.85
N SER A 2 32.20 -6.26 6.86
CA SER A 2 32.36 -4.80 6.92
C SER A 2 30.96 -4.15 6.98
N TYR A 3 30.78 -3.13 7.82
CA TYR A 3 29.51 -2.41 7.97
C TYR A 3 28.94 -1.96 6.61
N SER A 4 29.82 -1.45 5.74
CA SER A 4 29.43 -1.03 4.39
C SER A 4 28.79 -2.17 3.56
N ILE A 5 29.29 -3.40 3.69
CA ILE A 5 28.73 -4.57 3.01
C ILE A 5 27.33 -4.87 3.55
N LEU A 6 27.13 -4.76 4.88
CA LEU A 6 25.82 -4.95 5.50
C LEU A 6 24.80 -3.96 4.94
N VAL A 7 25.14 -2.67 4.91
CA VAL A 7 24.25 -1.61 4.37
C VAL A 7 23.92 -1.87 2.90
N ILE A 8 24.90 -2.24 2.07
CA ILE A 8 24.68 -2.52 0.64
C ILE A 8 23.74 -3.71 0.47
N VAL A 9 23.92 -4.79 1.20
CA VAL A 9 23.06 -5.99 1.11
C VAL A 9 21.62 -5.63 1.46
N PHE A 10 21.40 -4.89 2.55
CA PHE A 10 20.04 -4.49 2.94
C PHE A 10 19.43 -3.46 1.99
N ALA A 11 20.24 -2.55 1.42
CA ALA A 11 19.76 -1.62 0.39
C ALA A 11 19.29 -2.38 -0.88
N ILE A 12 19.96 -3.46 -1.27
CA ILE A 12 19.54 -4.33 -2.38
C ILE A 12 18.22 -5.01 -2.06
N PHE A 13 18.02 -5.54 -0.85
CA PHE A 13 16.73 -6.12 -0.43
C PHE A 13 15.62 -5.08 -0.43
N LEU A 14 15.88 -3.87 0.03
CA LEU A 14 14.92 -2.77 0.00
C LEU A 14 14.61 -2.32 -1.43
N PHE A 15 15.60 -2.31 -2.31
CA PHE A 15 15.39 -2.04 -3.73
C PHE A 15 14.49 -3.10 -4.39
N ALA A 16 14.67 -4.38 -4.05
CA ALA A 16 13.75 -5.44 -4.46
C ALA A 16 12.33 -5.20 -3.89
N GLY A 17 12.23 -4.63 -2.67
CA GLY A 17 10.97 -4.19 -2.08
C GLY A 17 10.25 -3.12 -2.91
N ILE A 18 10.98 -2.22 -3.59
CA ILE A 18 10.38 -1.25 -4.53
C ILE A 18 9.74 -1.99 -5.71
N ALA A 19 10.40 -3.01 -6.26
CA ALA A 19 9.83 -3.81 -7.35
C ALA A 19 8.54 -4.54 -6.92
N SER A 20 8.42 -4.91 -5.64
CA SER A 20 7.22 -5.56 -5.12
C SER A 20 5.96 -4.67 -5.14
N VAL A 21 6.09 -3.33 -5.23
CA VAL A 21 4.96 -2.41 -5.42
C VAL A 21 4.12 -2.79 -6.64
N PHE A 22 4.78 -3.22 -7.72
CA PHE A 22 4.10 -3.60 -8.96
C PHE A 22 3.55 -5.03 -8.93
N LEU A 23 4.03 -5.87 -8.03
CA LEU A 23 3.54 -7.25 -7.93
C LEU A 23 2.18 -7.36 -7.22
N LEU A 24 1.71 -6.28 -6.57
CA LEU A 24 0.42 -6.21 -5.84
C LEU A 24 0.22 -7.37 -4.82
N VAL A 25 1.27 -8.15 -4.56
CA VAL A 25 1.18 -9.38 -3.75
C VAL A 25 1.38 -9.11 -2.27
N PHE A 26 2.24 -8.13 -1.93
CA PHE A 26 2.51 -7.76 -0.54
C PHE A 26 2.54 -6.24 -0.37
N PRO A 27 2.09 -5.72 0.78
CA PRO A 27 2.26 -4.30 1.09
C PRO A 27 3.75 -3.99 1.16
N SER A 28 4.27 -3.34 0.11
CA SER A 28 5.71 -3.14 -0.12
C SER A 28 6.40 -2.41 1.03
N LEU A 29 5.86 -1.29 1.50
CA LEU A 29 6.48 -0.51 2.56
C LEU A 29 6.47 -1.22 3.93
N PRO A 30 5.42 -1.90 4.38
CA PRO A 30 5.47 -2.78 5.54
C PRO A 30 6.57 -3.85 5.43
N LEU A 31 6.73 -4.48 4.27
CA LEU A 31 7.80 -5.44 4.03
C LEU A 31 9.18 -4.78 4.14
N MET A 32 9.36 -3.62 3.50
CA MET A 32 10.59 -2.83 3.60
C MET A 32 10.88 -2.43 5.05
N PHE A 33 9.85 -2.09 5.83
CA PHE A 33 10.01 -1.78 7.25
C PHE A 33 10.49 -2.98 8.06
N ILE A 34 9.96 -4.18 7.81
CA ILE A 34 10.45 -5.41 8.44
C ILE A 34 11.93 -5.64 8.10
N ILE A 35 12.34 -5.45 6.85
CA ILE A 35 13.73 -5.56 6.42
C ILE A 35 14.61 -4.54 7.16
N ALA A 36 14.15 -3.29 7.28
CA ALA A 36 14.86 -2.25 8.02
C ALA A 36 14.98 -2.56 9.52
N LEU A 37 13.94 -3.16 10.13
CA LEU A 37 14.01 -3.63 11.51
C LEU A 37 15.03 -4.75 11.68
N ILE A 38 15.07 -5.73 10.78
CA ILE A 38 16.06 -6.82 10.82
C ILE A 38 17.47 -6.24 10.74
N PHE A 39 17.71 -5.25 9.86
CA PHE A 39 18.98 -4.52 9.84
C PHE A 39 19.28 -3.90 11.20
N GLY A 40 18.33 -3.18 11.80
CA GLY A 40 18.50 -2.55 13.11
C GLY A 40 18.85 -3.55 14.22
N PHE A 41 18.24 -4.74 14.23
CA PHE A 41 18.59 -5.81 15.18
C PHE A 41 20.02 -6.33 14.96
N ILE A 42 20.46 -6.53 13.71
CA ILE A 42 21.83 -6.99 13.40
C ILE A 42 22.84 -5.93 13.78
N ASP A 43 22.54 -4.65 13.49
CA ASP A 43 23.35 -3.48 13.81
C ASP A 43 23.29 -3.08 15.30
N LYS A 44 22.48 -3.78 16.10
CA LYS A 44 22.21 -3.43 17.52
C LYS A 44 21.72 -1.99 17.69
N PHE A 45 21.01 -1.47 16.70
CA PHE A 45 20.48 -0.10 16.67
C PHE A 45 21.53 1.00 16.87
N GLN A 46 22.79 0.76 16.44
CA GLN A 46 23.86 1.74 16.57
C GLN A 46 23.68 2.91 15.61
N HIS A 47 23.22 2.66 14.38
CA HIS A 47 23.01 3.67 13.35
C HIS A 47 21.53 4.01 13.16
N LEU A 48 20.64 3.03 13.26
CA LEU A 48 19.18 3.26 13.23
C LEU A 48 18.68 3.64 14.62
N THR A 49 18.61 4.94 14.90
CA THR A 49 18.06 5.44 16.16
C THR A 49 16.56 5.19 16.26
N THR A 50 16.00 5.24 17.47
CA THR A 50 14.55 5.12 17.71
C THR A 50 13.75 6.12 16.87
N SER A 51 14.23 7.35 16.72
CA SER A 51 13.56 8.37 15.88
C SER A 51 13.53 7.96 14.41
N ASN A 52 14.61 7.37 13.88
CA ASN A 52 14.67 6.89 12.51
C ASN A 52 13.65 5.76 12.27
N ILE A 53 13.54 4.84 13.23
CA ILE A 53 12.57 3.74 13.17
C ILE A 53 11.14 4.27 13.17
N ILE A 54 10.84 5.26 14.02
CA ILE A 54 9.51 5.89 14.06
C ILE A 54 9.16 6.53 12.71
N ILE A 55 10.11 7.22 12.07
CA ILE A 55 9.90 7.82 10.74
C ILE A 55 9.61 6.75 9.69
N LEU A 56 10.40 5.67 9.66
CA LEU A 56 10.19 4.57 8.72
C LEU A 56 8.87 3.83 8.99
N ALA A 57 8.50 3.64 10.27
CA ALA A 57 7.21 3.08 10.65
C ALA A 57 6.04 3.96 10.21
N ALA A 58 6.15 5.27 10.41
CA ALA A 58 5.13 6.22 9.98
C ALA A 58 4.91 6.19 8.46
N LEU A 59 5.98 6.07 7.67
CA LEU A 59 5.87 5.87 6.21
C LEU A 59 5.17 4.56 5.85
N ALA A 60 5.51 3.47 6.53
CA ALA A 60 4.87 2.17 6.30
C ALA A 60 3.37 2.21 6.65
N ILE A 61 3.00 2.84 7.76
CA ILE A 61 1.59 3.02 8.14
C ILE A 61 0.87 3.93 7.15
N ALA A 62 1.47 5.06 6.78
CA ALA A 62 0.90 5.99 5.80
C ALA A 62 0.64 5.30 4.45
N SER A 63 1.54 4.41 4.01
CA SER A 63 1.37 3.67 2.76
C SER A 63 0.12 2.77 2.79
N ILE A 64 -0.13 2.08 3.91
CA ILE A 64 -1.32 1.24 4.08
C ILE A 64 -2.59 2.09 3.96
N VAL A 65 -2.60 3.23 4.67
CA VAL A 65 -3.77 4.14 4.66
C VAL A 65 -4.01 4.68 3.25
N ILE A 66 -2.96 5.11 2.55
CA ILE A 66 -3.06 5.63 1.18
C ILE A 66 -3.58 4.58 0.22
N ASP A 67 -3.12 3.33 0.34
CA ASP A 67 -3.53 2.24 -0.54
C ASP A 67 -5.04 2.00 -0.48
N TYR A 68 -5.59 1.88 0.72
CA TYR A 68 -7.02 1.69 0.89
C TYR A 68 -7.85 2.92 0.56
N LEU A 69 -7.39 4.12 0.95
CA LEU A 69 -8.12 5.36 0.67
C LEU A 69 -8.14 5.71 -0.82
N ALA A 70 -7.08 5.42 -1.56
CA ALA A 70 -7.01 5.76 -2.98
C ALA A 70 -8.14 5.10 -3.78
N GLY A 71 -8.42 3.82 -3.54
CA GLY A 71 -9.53 3.11 -4.17
C GLY A 71 -10.91 3.71 -3.82
N LEU A 72 -11.11 4.03 -2.55
CA LEU A 72 -12.37 4.63 -2.08
C LEU A 72 -12.57 6.04 -2.62
N ILE A 73 -11.52 6.86 -2.65
CA ILE A 73 -11.56 8.20 -3.24
C ILE A 73 -11.85 8.12 -4.73
N GLY A 74 -11.19 7.20 -5.44
CA GLY A 74 -11.42 6.97 -6.86
C GLY A 74 -12.88 6.56 -7.15
N ALA A 75 -13.45 5.67 -6.35
CA ALA A 75 -14.86 5.28 -6.44
C ALA A 75 -15.78 6.49 -6.22
N LYS A 76 -15.51 7.31 -5.20
CA LYS A 76 -16.28 8.52 -4.90
C LYS A 76 -16.22 9.53 -6.06
N VAL A 77 -15.05 9.75 -6.63
CA VAL A 77 -14.87 10.61 -7.82
C VAL A 77 -15.62 10.01 -9.03
N GLY A 78 -15.68 8.68 -9.15
CA GLY A 78 -16.49 7.97 -10.14
C GLY A 78 -18.00 8.10 -9.93
N GLY A 79 -18.45 8.69 -8.80
CA GLY A 79 -19.86 8.94 -8.49
C GLY A 79 -20.50 7.89 -7.59
N ALA A 80 -19.71 7.10 -6.86
CA ALA A 80 -20.20 6.11 -5.91
C ALA A 80 -21.07 6.75 -4.81
N SER A 81 -22.21 6.13 -4.54
CA SER A 81 -23.07 6.48 -3.41
C SER A 81 -22.41 6.13 -2.06
N ARG A 82 -22.95 6.63 -0.97
CA ARG A 82 -22.43 6.29 0.37
C ARG A 82 -22.58 4.80 0.66
N GLU A 83 -23.72 4.22 0.28
CA GLU A 83 -24.00 2.79 0.40
C GLU A 83 -22.99 1.96 -0.42
N ALA A 84 -22.70 2.41 -1.64
CA ALA A 84 -21.70 1.74 -2.48
C ALA A 84 -20.30 1.80 -1.89
N ILE A 85 -19.92 2.91 -1.25
CA ILE A 85 -18.64 3.00 -0.56
C ILE A 85 -18.60 2.03 0.63
N ILE A 86 -19.67 1.96 1.43
CA ILE A 86 -19.72 1.04 2.58
C ILE A 86 -19.66 -0.42 2.11
N LEU A 87 -20.47 -0.80 1.10
CA LEU A 87 -20.40 -2.15 0.55
C LEU A 87 -19.03 -2.42 -0.13
N GLY A 88 -18.43 -1.42 -0.73
CA GLY A 88 -17.06 -1.47 -1.26
C GLY A 88 -16.03 -1.80 -0.19
N ILE A 89 -16.12 -1.14 0.99
CA ILE A 89 -15.24 -1.44 2.14
C ILE A 89 -15.46 -2.87 2.64
N VAL A 90 -16.71 -3.29 2.78
CA VAL A 90 -17.04 -4.67 3.18
C VAL A 90 -16.47 -5.67 2.16
N GLY A 91 -16.68 -5.41 0.87
CA GLY A 91 -16.15 -6.23 -0.22
C GLY A 91 -14.62 -6.28 -0.20
N LEU A 92 -13.95 -5.12 0.03
CA LEU A 92 -12.51 -5.03 0.16
C LEU A 92 -11.99 -5.93 1.31
N ILE A 93 -12.60 -5.86 2.49
CA ILE A 93 -12.20 -6.65 3.66
C ILE A 93 -12.41 -8.15 3.37
N ILE A 94 -13.58 -8.53 2.86
CA ILE A 94 -13.88 -9.93 2.52
C ILE A 94 -12.91 -10.43 1.44
N GLY A 95 -12.71 -9.64 0.39
CA GLY A 95 -11.79 -9.98 -0.69
C GLY A 95 -10.36 -10.16 -0.19
N LEU A 96 -9.90 -9.27 0.71
CA LEU A 96 -8.57 -9.37 1.30
C LEU A 96 -8.39 -10.68 2.10
N ILE A 97 -9.43 -11.14 2.79
CA ILE A 97 -9.39 -12.39 3.57
C ILE A 97 -9.38 -13.61 2.64
N ILE A 98 -10.18 -13.60 1.55
CA ILE A 98 -10.35 -14.76 0.67
C ILE A 98 -9.15 -14.93 -0.27
N PHE A 99 -8.66 -13.84 -0.84
CA PHE A 99 -7.60 -13.88 -1.86
C PHE A 99 -6.64 -12.68 -1.74
N PRO A 100 -5.79 -12.64 -0.71
CA PRO A 100 -4.83 -11.56 -0.57
C PRO A 100 -3.83 -11.55 -1.74
N PRO A 101 -3.41 -10.37 -2.22
CA PRO A 101 -3.94 -9.02 -2.03
C PRO A 101 -4.93 -8.60 -3.12
N PHE A 102 -5.02 -9.37 -4.22
CA PHE A 102 -5.89 -9.05 -5.37
C PHE A 102 -7.36 -9.00 -4.99
N GLY A 103 -7.74 -9.82 -4.01
CA GLY A 103 -9.11 -9.87 -3.51
C GLY A 103 -9.60 -8.55 -2.95
N SER A 104 -8.72 -7.71 -2.38
CA SER A 104 -9.10 -6.40 -1.88
C SER A 104 -9.59 -5.47 -3.00
N ALA A 105 -8.89 -5.43 -4.14
CA ALA A 105 -9.28 -4.62 -5.29
C ALA A 105 -10.53 -5.20 -5.99
N ILE A 106 -10.58 -6.53 -6.15
CA ILE A 106 -11.75 -7.22 -6.72
C ILE A 106 -12.95 -7.04 -5.81
N GLY A 107 -12.80 -7.22 -4.51
CA GLY A 107 -13.86 -7.07 -3.52
C GLY A 107 -14.40 -5.65 -3.45
N LEU A 108 -13.52 -4.63 -3.48
CA LEU A 108 -13.90 -3.23 -3.58
C LEU A 108 -14.75 -3.00 -4.84
N PHE A 109 -14.26 -3.45 -5.99
CA PHE A 109 -14.96 -3.30 -7.26
C PHE A 109 -16.33 -3.97 -7.25
N LEU A 110 -16.42 -5.23 -6.84
CA LEU A 110 -17.65 -5.99 -6.79
C LEU A 110 -18.63 -5.43 -5.76
N GLY A 111 -18.15 -4.99 -4.59
CA GLY A 111 -18.98 -4.38 -3.56
C GLY A 111 -19.63 -3.07 -4.03
N ILE A 112 -18.86 -2.20 -4.69
CA ILE A 112 -19.39 -0.96 -5.27
C ILE A 112 -20.37 -1.27 -6.38
N LEU A 113 -20.01 -2.18 -7.30
CA LEU A 113 -20.85 -2.56 -8.44
C LEU A 113 -22.18 -3.15 -7.97
N ALA A 114 -22.15 -4.09 -7.04
CA ALA A 114 -23.34 -4.72 -6.49
C ALA A 114 -24.26 -3.70 -5.81
N SER A 115 -23.71 -2.80 -4.98
CA SER A 115 -24.50 -1.77 -4.30
C SER A 115 -25.21 -0.83 -5.29
N GLU A 116 -24.47 -0.30 -6.26
CA GLU A 116 -25.05 0.65 -7.23
C GLU A 116 -26.11 0.00 -8.11
N ILE A 117 -25.95 -1.28 -8.50
CA ILE A 117 -26.95 -2.01 -9.27
C ILE A 117 -28.21 -2.28 -8.43
N LEU A 118 -28.04 -2.71 -7.18
CA LEU A 118 -29.16 -3.07 -6.30
C LEU A 118 -30.01 -1.86 -5.92
N HIS A 119 -29.37 -0.70 -5.64
CA HIS A 119 -30.08 0.48 -5.15
C HIS A 119 -30.58 1.42 -6.25
N PHE A 120 -29.79 1.60 -7.31
CA PHE A 120 -30.10 2.62 -8.33
C PHE A 120 -30.48 2.04 -9.70
N LYS A 121 -30.28 0.75 -9.93
CA LYS A 121 -30.56 0.05 -11.20
C LYS A 121 -29.89 0.72 -12.43
N ASP A 122 -28.87 1.55 -12.21
CA ASP A 122 -28.13 2.24 -13.26
C ASP A 122 -26.75 1.58 -13.45
N ILE A 123 -26.68 0.71 -14.44
CA ILE A 123 -25.47 -0.04 -14.77
C ILE A 123 -24.34 0.90 -15.21
N LYS A 124 -24.64 2.01 -15.91
CA LYS A 124 -23.60 2.95 -16.35
C LYS A 124 -22.94 3.64 -15.16
N LYS A 125 -23.77 4.09 -14.20
CA LYS A 125 -23.28 4.70 -12.96
C LYS A 125 -22.48 3.69 -12.14
N ALA A 126 -23.01 2.47 -11.99
CA ALA A 126 -22.34 1.39 -11.26
C ALA A 126 -20.96 1.08 -11.85
N LEU A 127 -20.87 0.95 -13.17
CA LEU A 127 -19.61 0.67 -13.85
C LEU A 127 -18.63 1.84 -13.72
N LYS A 128 -19.11 3.08 -13.86
CA LYS A 128 -18.27 4.28 -13.70
C LYS A 128 -17.71 4.40 -12.28
N SER A 129 -18.52 4.15 -11.27
CA SER A 129 -18.10 4.19 -9.86
C SER A 129 -17.07 3.10 -9.54
N ALA A 130 -17.36 1.87 -9.98
CA ALA A 130 -16.50 0.74 -9.74
C ALA A 130 -15.14 0.87 -10.48
N THR A 131 -15.14 1.32 -11.75
CA THR A 131 -13.91 1.61 -12.49
C THR A 131 -13.16 2.79 -11.90
N GLY A 132 -13.86 3.80 -11.36
CA GLY A 132 -13.23 4.87 -10.58
C GLY A 132 -12.45 4.34 -9.38
N GLY A 133 -12.99 3.35 -8.68
CA GLY A 133 -12.29 2.64 -7.59
C GLY A 133 -11.00 1.97 -8.07
N LEU A 134 -11.05 1.25 -9.19
CA LEU A 134 -9.85 0.62 -9.77
C LEU A 134 -8.79 1.65 -10.20
N LEU A 135 -9.21 2.73 -10.84
CA LEU A 135 -8.28 3.82 -11.21
C LEU A 135 -7.68 4.49 -9.98
N GLY A 136 -8.47 4.63 -8.92
CA GLY A 136 -7.97 5.10 -7.63
C GLY A 136 -6.90 4.18 -7.04
N THR A 137 -7.09 2.87 -7.07
CA THR A 137 -6.07 1.92 -6.60
C THR A 137 -4.80 2.00 -7.45
N LEU A 138 -4.89 2.15 -8.76
CA LEU A 138 -3.72 2.35 -9.63
C LEU A 138 -2.98 3.66 -9.30
N ALA A 139 -3.71 4.74 -9.03
CA ALA A 139 -3.11 5.99 -8.58
C ALA A 139 -2.43 5.83 -7.22
N GLY A 140 -3.03 5.08 -6.30
CA GLY A 140 -2.45 4.69 -5.02
C GLY A 140 -1.12 3.95 -5.19
N THR A 141 -1.06 3.01 -6.13
CA THR A 141 0.18 2.28 -6.46
C THR A 141 1.29 3.22 -6.94
N ALA A 142 0.98 4.24 -7.74
CA ALA A 142 1.96 5.25 -8.16
C ALA A 142 2.49 6.05 -6.96
N ILE A 143 1.62 6.44 -6.02
CA ILE A 143 2.04 7.12 -4.79
C ILE A 143 2.90 6.19 -3.93
N GLN A 144 2.53 4.92 -3.80
CA GLN A 144 3.32 3.92 -3.07
C GLN A 144 4.72 3.76 -3.65
N PHE A 145 4.86 3.78 -4.97
CA PHE A 145 6.17 3.72 -5.61
C PHE A 145 7.06 4.89 -5.19
N VAL A 146 6.52 6.11 -5.16
CA VAL A 146 7.25 7.30 -4.68
C VAL A 146 7.63 7.16 -3.21
N LEU A 147 6.70 6.68 -2.36
CA LEU A 147 6.96 6.47 -0.94
C LEU A 147 8.02 5.37 -0.71
N ALA A 148 8.04 4.32 -1.53
CA ALA A 148 9.03 3.26 -1.44
C ALA A 148 10.45 3.76 -1.79
N ILE A 149 10.56 4.62 -2.80
CA ILE A 149 11.83 5.31 -3.12
C ILE A 149 12.26 6.20 -1.94
N LEU A 150 11.35 7.00 -1.40
CA LEU A 150 11.63 7.85 -0.25
C LEU A 150 12.08 7.02 0.96
N PHE A 151 11.43 5.89 1.22
CA PHE A 151 11.80 4.96 2.27
C PHE A 151 13.24 4.45 2.11
N LEU A 152 13.60 4.02 0.89
CA LEU A 152 14.96 3.54 0.59
C LEU A 152 16.00 4.64 0.81
N ILE A 153 15.73 5.85 0.33
CA ILE A 153 16.63 7.00 0.48
C ILE A 153 16.83 7.31 1.97
N LEU A 154 15.76 7.39 2.75
CA LEU A 154 15.83 7.65 4.19
C LEU A 154 16.58 6.54 4.92
N PHE A 155 16.32 5.27 4.59
CA PHE A 155 17.06 4.15 5.17
C PHE A 155 18.56 4.28 4.93
N ILE A 156 18.98 4.56 3.69
CA ILE A 156 20.41 4.73 3.36
C ILE A 156 21.02 5.91 4.14
N ILE A 157 20.31 7.06 4.19
CA ILE A 157 20.80 8.23 4.93
C ILE A 157 20.97 7.91 6.43
N PHE A 158 20.01 7.20 7.02
CA PHE A 158 20.05 6.84 8.44
C PHE A 158 21.10 5.80 8.74
N ALA A 159 21.28 4.81 7.85
CA ALA A 159 22.30 3.77 7.99
C ALA A 159 23.73 4.28 7.76
N LEU A 160 23.94 5.36 7.03
CA LEU A 160 25.28 5.91 6.77
C LEU A 160 25.68 7.04 7.74
N LYS A 161 24.81 7.46 8.61
CA LYS A 161 25.04 8.53 9.60
C LYS A 161 25.47 7.96 10.93
#